data_9d261efc08c795fc7e159930dfd2979b
#
_entry.id   9d261efc08c795fc7e159930dfd2979b
#
_cell.length_a   1.000
_cell.length_b   1.000
_cell.length_c   1.000
_cell.angle_alpha   90.00
_cell.angle_beta   90.00
_cell.angle_gamma   90.00
#
_symmetry.space_group_name_H-M   'P 1'
#
loop_
_entity.id
_entity.type
_entity.pdbx_description
1 polymer ?
#
loop_
_entity_poly.entity_id
_entity_poly.type
_entity_poly.pdbx_seq_one_letter_code
_entity_poly.pdbx_strand_id
1 'polypeptide(L)'
;LCDRRQRQMCIRDSVISITDGQIFLESDLFFSGMRPAVNVGLSVSRVGGAAQTKAMKKASGSVRIDLAQYREMEVFTQFSSDLDEATTAQLKYGSCLMELLKQPLCSPLSLHQQVITLCVATHKLMVDVEKKEIKKYQKDLLEYFDNVYPEIGKEIETTKQLSDELV
;
A
#
# COMPACT_ATOMS: atom_id res chain seq x y z
N LEU A 1 6.34 10.24 -43.07
CA LEU A 1 5.36 9.29 -42.55
C LEU A 1 5.90 8.75 -41.20
N CYS A 2 5.52 9.41 -40.09
CA CYS A 2 5.76 8.81 -38.78
C CYS A 2 5.03 7.46 -38.72
N ASP A 3 5.76 6.40 -38.50
CA ASP A 3 5.21 5.08 -38.29
C ASP A 3 4.15 5.15 -37.16
N ARG A 4 3.11 4.33 -37.28
CA ARG A 4 1.99 4.28 -36.33
C ARG A 4 2.50 4.08 -34.89
N ARG A 5 3.57 3.31 -34.72
CA ARG A 5 4.22 3.07 -33.41
C ARG A 5 4.89 4.34 -32.86
N GLN A 6 5.59 5.10 -33.69
CA GLN A 6 6.22 6.37 -33.27
C GLN A 6 5.16 7.39 -32.85
N ARG A 7 4.05 7.48 -33.57
CA ARG A 7 2.95 8.38 -33.25
C ARG A 7 2.31 8.02 -31.90
N GLN A 8 2.06 6.73 -31.65
CA GLN A 8 1.53 6.27 -30.35
C GLN A 8 2.50 6.53 -29.19
N MET A 9 3.79 6.37 -29.41
CA MET A 9 4.82 6.67 -28.42
C MET A 9 4.84 8.17 -28.10
N CYS A 10 4.82 9.04 -29.09
CA CYS A 10 4.76 10.50 -28.90
C CYS A 10 3.49 10.95 -28.15
N ILE A 11 2.32 10.36 -28.46
CA ILE A 11 1.07 10.67 -27.76
C ILE A 11 1.18 10.26 -26.29
N ARG A 12 1.67 9.05 -26.00
CA ARG A 12 1.86 8.57 -24.64
C ARG A 12 2.80 9.46 -23.83
N ASP A 13 3.94 9.82 -24.40
CA ASP A 13 4.93 10.67 -23.76
C ASP A 13 4.38 12.08 -23.50
N SER A 14 3.62 12.62 -24.45
CA SER A 14 2.93 13.90 -24.27
C SER A 14 1.90 13.85 -23.14
N VAL A 15 1.09 12.77 -23.05
CA VAL A 15 0.10 12.58 -21.98
C VAL A 15 0.80 12.43 -20.62
N ILE A 16 1.90 11.66 -20.55
CA ILE A 16 2.70 11.53 -19.33
C ILE A 16 3.25 12.87 -18.86
N SER A 17 3.63 13.74 -19.79
CA SER A 17 4.19 15.05 -19.46
C SER A 17 3.14 16.06 -18.98
N ILE A 18 1.91 15.96 -19.48
CA ILE A 18 0.82 16.91 -19.18
C ILE A 18 0.11 16.52 -17.87
N THR A 19 0.06 15.23 -17.52
CA THR A 19 -0.64 14.76 -16.32
C THR A 19 0.21 14.91 -15.06
N ASP A 20 -0.43 15.07 -13.90
CA ASP A 20 0.22 15.18 -12.58
C ASP A 20 0.74 13.86 -12.03
N GLY A 21 0.60 12.80 -12.75
CA GLY A 21 1.05 11.47 -12.37
C GLY A 21 0.37 10.35 -13.14
N GLN A 22 0.83 9.14 -12.89
CA GLN A 22 0.32 7.93 -13.54
C GLN A 22 0.16 6.83 -12.51
N ILE A 23 -0.89 6.02 -12.69
CA ILE A 23 -1.08 4.77 -11.97
C ILE A 23 -0.81 3.64 -12.96
N PHE A 24 0.25 2.87 -12.71
CA PHE A 24 0.61 1.73 -13.54
C PHE A 24 -0.09 0.47 -13.02
N LEU A 25 -0.83 -0.17 -13.92
CA LEU A 25 -1.46 -1.47 -13.68
C LEU A 25 -0.64 -2.54 -14.40
N GLU A 26 -0.36 -3.62 -13.68
CA GLU A 26 0.40 -4.77 -14.21
C GLU A 26 -0.48 -6.02 -14.30
N SER A 27 -0.43 -6.69 -15.44
CA SER A 27 -1.15 -7.95 -15.66
C SER A 27 -0.67 -9.06 -14.72
N ASP A 28 0.62 -9.13 -14.46
CA ASP A 28 1.21 -10.14 -13.59
C ASP A 28 0.71 -10.03 -12.15
N LEU A 29 0.58 -8.79 -11.63
CA LEU A 29 -0.05 -8.53 -10.35
C LEU A 29 -1.53 -8.93 -10.33
N PHE A 30 -2.24 -8.68 -11.44
CA PHE A 30 -3.64 -9.07 -11.54
C PHE A 30 -3.81 -10.59 -11.52
N PHE A 31 -3.01 -11.31 -12.27
CA PHE A 31 -3.06 -12.78 -12.33
C PHE A 31 -2.57 -13.43 -11.04
N SER A 32 -1.66 -12.79 -10.30
CA SER A 32 -1.26 -13.24 -8.95
C SER A 32 -2.32 -13.01 -7.88
N GLY A 33 -3.46 -12.39 -8.25
CA GLY A 33 -4.57 -12.11 -7.33
C GLY A 33 -4.45 -10.80 -6.55
N MET A 34 -3.49 -9.94 -6.90
CA MET A 34 -3.39 -8.59 -6.35
C MET A 34 -4.44 -7.68 -6.99
N ARG A 35 -5.41 -7.21 -6.21
CA ARG A 35 -6.47 -6.30 -6.67
C ARG A 35 -6.65 -5.15 -5.67
N PRO A 36 -6.48 -3.88 -6.11
CA PRO A 36 -6.10 -3.43 -7.45
C PRO A 36 -4.67 -3.80 -7.83
N ALA A 37 -4.45 -4.10 -9.13
CA ALA A 37 -3.16 -4.53 -9.67
C ALA A 37 -2.20 -3.36 -9.91
N VAL A 38 -2.08 -2.46 -8.93
CA VAL A 38 -1.29 -1.23 -9.00
C VAL A 38 0.16 -1.52 -8.65
N ASN A 39 1.07 -1.16 -9.56
CA ASN A 39 2.49 -1.13 -9.23
C ASN A 39 2.83 0.15 -8.46
N VAL A 40 3.00 0.03 -7.15
CA VAL A 40 3.29 1.17 -6.25
C VAL A 40 4.67 1.78 -6.54
N GLY A 41 5.63 0.99 -6.97
CA GLY A 41 6.99 1.47 -7.28
C GLY A 41 7.05 2.37 -8.52
N LEU A 42 6.35 1.97 -9.60
CA LEU A 42 6.31 2.69 -10.85
C LEU A 42 5.28 3.83 -10.88
N SER A 43 4.26 3.74 -10.05
CA SER A 43 3.21 4.76 -9.98
C SER A 43 3.73 6.03 -9.32
N VAL A 44 3.44 7.16 -9.92
CA VAL A 44 3.91 8.48 -9.47
C VAL A 44 2.73 9.44 -9.38
N SER A 45 2.70 10.23 -8.30
CA SER A 45 1.80 11.38 -8.17
C SER A 45 2.62 12.59 -7.73
N ARG A 46 2.64 13.64 -8.56
CA ARG A 46 3.37 14.88 -8.28
C ARG A 46 2.68 15.70 -7.19
N VAL A 47 1.36 15.72 -7.21
CA VAL A 47 0.53 16.50 -6.28
C VAL A 47 0.06 15.67 -5.09
N GLY A 48 -0.03 14.34 -5.23
CA GLY A 48 -0.58 13.45 -4.21
C GLY A 48 0.08 13.59 -2.84
N GLY A 49 1.41 13.72 -2.81
CA GLY A 49 2.14 13.96 -1.56
C GLY A 49 1.79 15.28 -0.86
N ALA A 50 1.45 16.33 -1.59
CA ALA A 50 1.01 17.61 -1.03
C ALA A 50 -0.47 17.57 -0.60
N ALA A 51 -1.29 16.81 -1.31
CA ALA A 51 -2.72 16.65 -1.03
C ALA A 51 -3.02 15.73 0.17
N GLN A 52 -2.08 14.86 0.55
CA GLN A 52 -2.23 13.96 1.70
C GLN A 52 -2.34 14.72 3.01
N THR A 53 -3.21 14.24 3.90
CA THR A 53 -3.25 14.72 5.29
C THR A 53 -1.96 14.37 6.02
N LYS A 54 -1.63 15.11 7.08
CA LYS A 54 -0.42 14.83 7.88
C LYS A 54 -0.47 13.43 8.50
N ALA A 55 -1.65 12.97 8.93
CA ALA A 55 -1.86 11.63 9.46
C ALA A 55 -1.51 10.55 8.41
N MET A 56 -2.03 10.68 7.19
CA MET A 56 -1.74 9.73 6.11
C MET A 56 -0.26 9.73 5.72
N LYS A 57 0.37 10.90 5.67
CA LYS A 57 1.81 11.04 5.38
C LYS A 57 2.67 10.29 6.40
N LYS A 58 2.33 10.42 7.69
CA LYS A 58 3.03 9.74 8.77
C LYS A 58 2.82 8.22 8.71
N ALA A 59 1.59 7.77 8.51
CA ALA A 59 1.24 6.36 8.46
C ALA A 59 1.77 5.64 7.21
N SER A 60 1.84 6.29 6.05
CA SER A 60 2.25 5.67 4.78
C SER A 60 3.73 5.85 4.43
N GLY A 61 4.50 6.56 5.25
CA GLY A 61 5.86 7.00 4.92
C GLY A 61 6.82 5.87 4.56
N SER A 62 6.81 4.76 5.28
CA SER A 62 7.69 3.61 5.05
C SER A 62 7.13 2.60 4.05
N VAL A 63 5.82 2.53 3.89
CA VAL A 63 5.12 1.47 3.13
C VAL A 63 5.67 1.28 1.72
N ARG A 64 6.00 2.38 1.03
CA ARG A 64 6.54 2.32 -0.33
C ARG A 64 7.94 1.69 -0.37
N ILE A 65 8.77 2.01 0.60
CA ILE A 65 10.14 1.48 0.73
C ILE A 65 10.07 0.00 1.09
N ASP A 66 9.22 -0.36 2.04
CA ASP A 66 9.02 -1.73 2.50
C ASP A 66 8.54 -2.64 1.35
N LEU A 67 7.61 -2.14 0.52
CA LEU A 67 7.13 -2.87 -0.65
C LEU A 67 8.20 -3.02 -1.74
N ALA A 68 9.04 -2.01 -1.94
CA ALA A 68 10.15 -2.10 -2.89
C ALA A 68 11.17 -3.15 -2.43
N GLN A 69 11.56 -3.13 -1.16
CA GLN A 69 12.45 -4.13 -0.57
C GLN A 69 11.88 -5.54 -0.65
N TYR A 70 10.57 -5.70 -0.35
CA TYR A 70 9.91 -6.99 -0.47
C TYR A 70 10.00 -7.55 -1.90
N ARG A 71 9.75 -6.74 -2.92
CA ARG A 71 9.83 -7.16 -4.33
C ARG A 71 11.23 -7.58 -4.74
N GLU A 72 12.24 -6.83 -4.31
CA GLU A 72 13.64 -7.21 -4.56
C GLU A 72 13.97 -8.55 -3.92
N MET A 73 13.57 -8.76 -2.67
CA MET A 73 13.79 -10.01 -1.97
C MET A 73 13.01 -11.19 -2.57
N GLU A 74 11.78 -10.96 -3.02
CA GLU A 74 10.95 -11.99 -3.65
C GLU A 74 11.63 -12.58 -4.90
N VAL A 75 12.31 -11.74 -5.69
CA VAL A 75 13.11 -12.21 -6.83
C VAL A 75 14.28 -13.08 -6.37
N PHE A 76 14.98 -12.70 -5.30
CA PHE A 76 16.08 -13.48 -4.77
C PHE A 76 15.66 -14.84 -4.20
N THR A 77 14.46 -14.95 -3.61
CA THR A 77 13.98 -16.23 -3.07
C THR A 77 13.76 -17.31 -4.13
N GLN A 78 13.57 -16.90 -5.39
CA GLN A 78 13.44 -17.85 -6.49
C GLN A 78 14.76 -18.56 -6.83
N PHE A 79 15.89 -17.99 -6.41
CA PHE A 79 17.22 -18.48 -6.74
C PHE A 79 18.01 -19.04 -5.53
N SER A 80 17.57 -18.78 -4.30
CA SER A 80 18.27 -19.17 -3.08
C SER A 80 17.40 -20.09 -2.23
N SER A 81 17.94 -21.26 -1.85
CA SER A 81 17.27 -22.22 -0.97
C SER A 81 17.50 -21.94 0.51
N ASP A 82 18.60 -21.26 0.86
CA ASP A 82 18.97 -20.95 2.23
C ASP A 82 18.80 -19.44 2.48
N LEU A 83 17.75 -19.08 3.19
CA LEU A 83 17.47 -17.73 3.62
C LEU A 83 17.79 -17.60 5.11
N ASP A 84 18.42 -16.50 5.49
CA ASP A 84 18.62 -16.17 6.89
C ASP A 84 17.28 -15.76 7.57
N GLU A 85 17.23 -15.85 8.89
CA GLU A 85 16.02 -15.57 9.66
C GLU A 85 15.53 -14.12 9.46
N ALA A 86 16.44 -13.16 9.32
CA ALA A 86 16.10 -11.75 9.11
C ALA A 86 15.40 -11.55 7.76
N THR A 87 15.92 -12.15 6.69
CA THR A 87 15.31 -12.10 5.36
C THR A 87 13.95 -12.79 5.35
N THR A 88 13.82 -13.92 6.03
CA THR A 88 12.53 -14.63 6.16
C THR A 88 11.49 -13.79 6.89
N ALA A 89 11.85 -13.11 7.98
CA ALA A 89 10.97 -12.21 8.70
C ALA A 89 10.52 -11.03 7.82
N GLN A 90 11.43 -10.46 7.03
CA GLN A 90 11.13 -9.36 6.14
C GLN A 90 10.22 -9.77 4.97
N LEU A 91 10.42 -10.97 4.42
CA LEU A 91 9.52 -11.54 3.41
C LEU A 91 8.12 -11.81 3.97
N LYS A 92 8.05 -12.33 5.19
CA LYS A 92 6.78 -12.54 5.89
C LYS A 92 6.03 -11.22 6.08
N TYR A 93 6.72 -10.18 6.56
CA TYR A 93 6.17 -8.83 6.70
C TYR A 93 5.67 -8.26 5.37
N GLY A 94 6.49 -8.30 4.32
CA GLY A 94 6.12 -7.78 3.00
C GLY A 94 4.93 -8.53 2.38
N SER A 95 4.84 -9.86 2.57
CA SER A 95 3.70 -10.65 2.11
C SER A 95 2.41 -10.28 2.85
N CYS A 96 2.49 -10.01 4.16
CA CYS A 96 1.37 -9.51 4.95
C CYS A 96 0.92 -8.13 4.45
N LEU A 97 1.87 -7.23 4.18
CA LEU A 97 1.59 -5.89 3.66
C LEU A 97 0.90 -5.96 2.28
N MET A 98 1.37 -6.83 1.38
CA MET A 98 0.73 -7.06 0.09
C MET A 98 -0.71 -7.57 0.23
N GLU A 99 -0.98 -8.47 1.16
CA GLU A 99 -2.33 -8.98 1.41
C GLU A 99 -3.24 -7.89 1.99
N LEU A 100 -2.70 -7.07 2.90
CA LEU A 100 -3.43 -5.95 3.51
C LEU A 100 -3.89 -4.92 2.48
N LEU A 101 -3.06 -4.63 1.47
CA LEU A 101 -3.35 -3.65 0.42
C LEU A 101 -4.38 -4.12 -0.60
N LYS A 102 -4.75 -5.40 -0.61
CA LYS A 102 -5.85 -5.86 -1.47
C LYS A 102 -7.16 -5.24 -1.01
N GLN A 103 -7.96 -4.77 -1.95
CA GLN A 103 -9.26 -4.17 -1.66
C GLN A 103 -10.36 -4.85 -2.49
N PRO A 104 -11.52 -5.14 -1.89
CA PRO A 104 -12.69 -5.57 -2.64
C PRO A 104 -13.23 -4.43 -3.51
N LEU A 105 -13.96 -4.81 -4.56
CA LEU A 105 -14.58 -3.85 -5.47
C LEU A 105 -15.64 -3.01 -4.73
N CYS A 106 -15.68 -1.72 -5.00
CA CYS A 106 -16.68 -0.78 -4.45
C CYS A 106 -16.75 -0.73 -2.92
N SER A 107 -15.65 -0.97 -2.22
CA SER A 107 -15.56 -0.92 -0.76
C SER A 107 -14.46 0.05 -0.31
N PRO A 108 -14.68 1.37 -0.41
CA PRO A 108 -13.70 2.35 0.04
C PRO A 108 -13.63 2.38 1.57
N LEU A 109 -12.44 2.59 2.10
CA LEU A 109 -12.19 2.82 3.52
C LEU A 109 -12.22 4.33 3.81
N SER A 110 -12.73 4.71 4.98
CA SER A 110 -12.65 6.09 5.47
C SER A 110 -11.20 6.49 5.79
N LEU A 111 -10.93 7.79 6.00
CA LEU A 111 -9.59 8.28 6.28
C LEU A 111 -9.00 7.64 7.54
N HIS A 112 -9.77 7.63 8.64
CA HIS A 112 -9.31 7.05 9.90
C HIS A 112 -9.03 5.55 9.77
N GLN A 113 -9.89 4.80 9.06
CA GLN A 113 -9.68 3.37 8.81
C GLN A 113 -8.41 3.08 8.00
N GLN A 114 -8.12 3.90 6.99
CA GLN A 114 -6.89 3.79 6.23
C GLN A 114 -5.66 4.07 7.11
N VAL A 115 -5.70 5.14 7.91
CA VAL A 115 -4.60 5.52 8.80
C VAL A 115 -4.33 4.44 9.83
N ILE A 116 -5.37 3.93 10.53
CA ILE A 116 -5.25 2.85 11.52
C ILE A 116 -4.65 1.60 10.87
N THR A 117 -5.17 1.18 9.72
CA THR A 117 -4.68 0.01 9.00
C THR A 117 -3.20 0.14 8.65
N LEU A 118 -2.77 1.29 8.15
CA LEU A 118 -1.38 1.52 7.78
C LEU A 118 -0.46 1.64 9.01
N CYS A 119 -0.92 2.25 10.10
CA CYS A 119 -0.17 2.30 11.35
C CYS A 119 0.10 0.89 11.90
N VAL A 120 -0.92 0.05 11.97
CA VAL A 120 -0.76 -1.34 12.43
C VAL A 120 0.21 -2.12 11.53
N ALA A 121 0.17 -1.86 10.22
CA ALA A 121 1.10 -2.48 9.27
C ALA A 121 2.54 -1.99 9.49
N THR A 122 2.77 -0.69 9.58
CA THR A 122 4.12 -0.11 9.75
C THR A 122 4.77 -0.49 11.09
N HIS A 123 3.97 -0.66 12.13
CA HIS A 123 4.43 -1.17 13.44
C HIS A 123 4.58 -2.70 13.48
N LYS A 124 4.38 -3.39 12.35
CA LYS A 124 4.58 -4.84 12.19
C LYS A 124 3.70 -5.70 13.11
N LEU A 125 2.58 -5.19 13.60
CA LEU A 125 1.69 -5.89 14.53
C LEU A 125 0.92 -7.05 13.88
N MET A 126 1.03 -7.21 12.57
CA MET A 126 0.36 -8.28 11.81
C MET A 126 1.29 -9.43 11.38
N VAL A 127 2.57 -9.38 11.73
CA VAL A 127 3.55 -10.37 11.23
C VAL A 127 3.26 -11.79 11.73
N ASP A 128 2.61 -11.91 12.88
CA ASP A 128 2.25 -13.21 13.47
C ASP A 128 0.91 -13.77 12.97
N VAL A 129 0.15 -12.96 12.21
CA VAL A 129 -1.13 -13.37 11.64
C VAL A 129 -0.91 -14.16 10.35
N GLU A 130 -1.62 -15.28 10.18
CA GLU A 130 -1.56 -16.03 8.94
C GLU A 130 -2.09 -15.20 7.75
N LYS A 131 -1.41 -15.30 6.61
CA LYS A 131 -1.75 -14.55 5.40
C LYS A 131 -3.24 -14.63 5.01
N LYS A 132 -3.87 -15.78 5.22
CA LYS A 132 -5.29 -16.00 4.91
C LYS A 132 -6.25 -15.24 5.84
N GLU A 133 -5.80 -14.94 7.05
CA GLU A 133 -6.60 -14.31 8.10
C GLU A 133 -6.41 -12.79 8.18
N ILE A 134 -5.44 -12.23 7.45
CA ILE A 134 -5.13 -10.79 7.48
C ILE A 134 -6.36 -9.94 7.16
N LYS A 135 -7.17 -10.34 6.18
CA LYS A 135 -8.38 -9.61 5.82
C LYS A 135 -9.45 -9.64 6.89
N LYS A 136 -9.61 -10.78 7.54
CA LYS A 136 -10.52 -10.93 8.68
C LYS A 136 -10.00 -10.09 9.85
N TYR A 137 -8.72 -10.21 10.16
CA TYR A 137 -8.08 -9.42 11.21
C TYR A 137 -8.23 -7.90 10.96
N GLN A 138 -8.02 -7.43 9.73
CA GLN A 138 -8.23 -6.03 9.36
C GLN A 138 -9.67 -5.58 9.65
N LYS A 139 -10.65 -6.40 9.27
CA LYS A 139 -12.06 -6.08 9.49
C LYS A 139 -12.39 -6.03 10.98
N ASP A 140 -12.02 -7.07 11.73
CA ASP A 140 -12.25 -7.18 13.15
C ASP A 140 -11.57 -6.03 13.93
N LEU A 141 -10.36 -5.65 13.51
CA LEU A 141 -9.61 -4.51 14.06
C LEU A 141 -10.37 -3.20 13.85
N LEU A 142 -10.83 -2.93 12.64
CA LEU A 142 -11.57 -1.69 12.34
C LEU A 142 -12.90 -1.65 13.09
N GLU A 143 -13.63 -2.76 13.15
CA GLU A 143 -14.86 -2.86 13.94
C GLU A 143 -14.59 -2.63 15.44
N TYR A 144 -13.48 -3.14 15.96
CA TYR A 144 -13.06 -2.91 17.35
C TYR A 144 -12.80 -1.43 17.63
N PHE A 145 -12.01 -0.76 16.77
CA PHE A 145 -11.73 0.67 16.92
C PHE A 145 -12.99 1.52 16.82
N ASP A 146 -13.87 1.22 15.87
CA ASP A 146 -15.11 1.98 15.67
C ASP A 146 -16.07 1.84 16.87
N ASN A 147 -16.07 0.68 17.55
CA ASN A 147 -16.96 0.41 18.69
C ASN A 147 -16.37 0.83 20.04
N VAL A 148 -15.07 0.60 20.28
CA VAL A 148 -14.44 0.80 21.58
C VAL A 148 -13.80 2.17 21.70
N TYR A 149 -13.21 2.68 20.61
CA TYR A 149 -12.48 3.94 20.58
C TYR A 149 -12.94 4.88 19.44
N PRO A 150 -14.25 5.19 19.35
CA PRO A 150 -14.75 6.06 18.29
C PRO A 150 -14.16 7.49 18.35
N GLU A 151 -13.59 7.87 19.48
CA GLU A 151 -12.96 9.17 19.70
C GLU A 151 -11.70 9.32 18.85
N ILE A 152 -10.90 8.24 18.74
CA ILE A 152 -9.67 8.22 17.94
C ILE A 152 -10.02 8.46 16.45
N GLY A 153 -11.04 7.79 15.95
CA GLY A 153 -11.51 7.97 14.58
C GLY A 153 -11.94 9.41 14.30
N LYS A 154 -12.74 9.98 15.19
CA LYS A 154 -13.21 11.38 15.09
C LYS A 154 -12.07 12.39 15.19
N GLU A 155 -11.11 12.15 16.06
CA GLU A 155 -9.93 13.00 16.19
C GLU A 155 -9.08 13.00 14.93
N ILE A 156 -8.80 11.84 14.33
CA ILE A 156 -8.07 11.73 13.06
C ILE A 156 -8.81 12.45 11.92
N GLU A 157 -10.12 12.34 11.85
CA GLU A 157 -10.91 13.00 10.80
C GLU A 157 -10.97 14.51 10.98
N THR A 158 -11.03 15.00 12.21
CA THR A 158 -11.14 16.42 12.52
C THR A 158 -9.78 17.12 12.44
N THR A 159 -8.76 16.59 13.10
CA THR A 159 -7.43 17.21 13.17
C THR A 159 -6.60 16.93 11.92
N LYS A 160 -6.86 15.81 11.21
CA LYS A 160 -6.07 15.29 10.08
C LYS A 160 -4.59 15.10 10.44
N GLN A 161 -4.30 14.95 11.73
CA GLN A 161 -2.97 14.72 12.27
C GLN A 161 -2.96 13.41 13.06
N LEU A 162 -1.79 12.82 13.19
CA LEU A 162 -1.54 11.64 13.99
C LEU A 162 -0.51 12.05 15.06
N SER A 163 -0.98 12.32 16.28
CA SER A 163 -0.11 12.60 17.41
C SER A 163 0.65 11.33 17.83
N ASP A 164 1.80 11.49 18.49
CA ASP A 164 2.56 10.35 18.99
C ASP A 164 1.86 9.64 20.16
N GLU A 165 0.91 10.31 20.78
CA GLU A 165 0.05 9.75 21.84
C GLU A 165 -1.04 8.83 21.30
N LEU A 166 -1.41 8.98 20.01
CA LEU A 166 -2.42 8.15 19.34
C LEU A 166 -1.82 6.91 18.67
N VAL A 167 -0.50 6.81 18.56
CA VAL A 167 0.20 5.69 17.95
C VAL A 167 0.53 4.63 18.99
#